data_ef09e0a3a188f553829d561d56f221ce
#
_entry.id   ef09e0a3a188f553829d561d56f221ce
#
_cell.length_a   1.000
_cell.length_b   1.000
_cell.length_c   1.000
_cell.angle_alpha   90.00
_cell.angle_beta   90.00
_cell.angle_gamma   90.00
#
_symmetry.space_group_name_H-M   'P 1'
#
loop_
_entity.id
_entity.type
_entity.pdbx_description
1 polymer ?
#
loop_
_entity_poly.entity_id
_entity_poly.type
_entity_poly.pdbx_seq_one_letter_code
_entity_poly.pdbx_strand_id
1 'polypeptide(L)'
;MALLSKVKDISQAITQKGTESEIDSKQIEIKFNTYDYGTVFRSSGIFYFKKGSNIKTTISMLNYWKIKRDLNVTIVASLRNMDGSLIKRDVLTFNDSTILNYSPEIPEDYFEGSVEIEALSTQHMVIPFAGIIAVYQTKYGISMVHTYGRTYSQHEIEENKVLAKAEESCYNSLVDETDESFAIFHNGSLPCPEQKLVVSMVNTKGQRKEKIIDLHKLNPYETVKIRLKDYFPDLFNFLDGEIGYSSYSFHLNKSAFPRMMTINQNHDGTDLQLTHSFFNFSKLSTGVLGVGKKAFMVVPLVQNAKQSVVIYPDYVEGKYAAKSLSGNTVYFDEKNPIVIPIQGNDSDLFTFEKIQGQIQNRFHTALRVSNSRIPSEACVGFNHEEVPPKHFFWGICACNDKIKSQIMLQQYKVFPDVDIIRTPVIIRLYTSISDKYLETTINPLEIRNGRYVNELFPEAEKFLGDGFGWFTLYSPATHAEAYSTLENEFGSITMEHTM
;
A
#
# COMPACT_ATOMS: atom_id res chain seq x y z
N MET A 1 7.00 16.89 23.80
CA MET A 1 6.02 17.36 24.82
C MET A 1 5.19 18.55 24.33
N ALA A 2 5.76 19.59 23.75
CA ALA A 2 5.00 20.78 23.29
C ALA A 2 3.94 20.50 22.22
N LEU A 3 4.12 19.49 21.36
CA LEU A 3 3.15 19.14 20.31
C LEU A 3 1.96 18.35 20.86
N LEU A 4 2.18 17.51 21.86
CA LEU A 4 1.12 16.75 22.54
C LEU A 4 0.25 17.66 23.43
N SER A 5 0.82 18.72 24.02
CA SER A 5 0.02 19.71 24.74
C SER A 5 -0.88 20.51 23.79
N LYS A 6 -0.37 20.95 22.65
CA LYS A 6 -1.17 21.64 21.63
C LYS A 6 -2.28 20.77 21.04
N VAL A 7 -2.04 19.48 20.86
CA VAL A 7 -3.08 18.55 20.38
C VAL A 7 -4.16 18.32 21.44
N LYS A 8 -3.80 18.24 22.71
CA LYS A 8 -4.78 18.20 23.81
C LYS A 8 -5.63 19.48 23.89
N ASP A 9 -4.98 20.64 23.73
CA ASP A 9 -5.68 21.93 23.79
C ASP A 9 -6.65 22.11 22.61
N ILE A 10 -6.30 21.62 21.42
CA ILE A 10 -7.18 21.66 20.25
C ILE A 10 -8.34 20.65 20.41
N SER A 11 -8.07 19.46 20.91
CA SER A 11 -9.11 18.46 21.21
C SER A 11 -10.10 18.99 22.25
N GLN A 12 -9.63 19.64 23.30
CA GLN A 12 -10.49 20.27 24.31
C GLN A 12 -11.27 21.48 23.77
N ALA A 13 -10.67 22.29 22.89
CA ALA A 13 -11.34 23.43 22.28
C ALA A 13 -12.50 23.03 21.33
N ILE A 14 -12.38 21.88 20.68
CA ILE A 14 -13.45 21.33 19.81
C ILE A 14 -14.59 20.78 20.66
N THR A 15 -14.30 20.23 21.84
CA THR A 15 -15.32 19.68 22.75
C THR A 15 -16.07 20.78 23.52
N GLN A 16 -15.53 21.98 23.66
CA GLN A 16 -16.15 23.07 24.41
C GLN A 16 -17.03 24.03 23.60
N LYS A 17 -17.14 23.89 22.28
CA LYS A 17 -18.00 24.73 21.42
C LYS A 17 -19.27 24.07 20.90
N GLY A 18 -19.59 22.88 21.35
CA GLY A 18 -20.89 22.25 21.11
C GLY A 18 -21.90 22.77 22.14
N THR A 19 -22.85 23.58 21.71
CA THR A 19 -24.02 23.97 22.52
C THR A 19 -24.72 22.74 23.06
N GLU A 20 -24.95 22.72 24.37
CA GLU A 20 -25.83 21.79 25.07
C GLU A 20 -27.25 21.83 24.45
N SER A 21 -27.51 20.96 23.50
CA SER A 21 -28.86 20.48 23.24
C SER A 21 -28.83 19.01 23.63
N GLU A 22 -29.76 18.64 24.51
CA GLU A 22 -30.00 17.28 24.98
C GLU A 22 -30.02 16.27 23.80
N ILE A 23 -28.89 15.75 23.46
CA ILE A 23 -28.78 14.53 22.71
C ILE A 23 -28.84 13.44 23.75
N ASP A 24 -30.04 12.78 23.77
CA ASP A 24 -30.30 11.55 24.49
C ASP A 24 -29.03 10.66 24.43
N SER A 25 -28.43 10.43 25.58
CA SER A 25 -27.17 9.70 25.73
C SER A 25 -27.40 8.19 25.55
N LYS A 26 -27.93 7.78 24.42
CA LYS A 26 -27.60 6.48 23.87
C LYS A 26 -26.13 6.57 23.50
N GLN A 27 -25.27 6.09 24.40
CA GLN A 27 -23.92 5.75 24.13
C GLN A 27 -23.88 5.07 22.75
N ILE A 28 -23.54 5.83 21.73
CA ILE A 28 -23.00 5.26 20.52
C ILE A 28 -21.68 4.67 21.02
N GLU A 29 -21.73 3.41 21.42
CA GLU A 29 -20.55 2.59 21.55
C GLU A 29 -19.95 2.55 20.15
N ILE A 30 -19.14 3.56 19.84
CA ILE A 30 -18.22 3.49 18.73
C ILE A 30 -17.29 2.36 19.15
N LYS A 31 -17.66 1.14 18.79
CA LYS A 31 -16.72 0.03 18.75
C LYS A 31 -15.69 0.44 17.73
N PHE A 32 -14.71 1.22 18.19
CA PHE A 32 -13.44 1.19 17.54
C PHE A 32 -13.13 -0.30 17.41
N ASN A 33 -12.97 -0.79 16.19
CA ASN A 33 -12.20 -2.00 15.96
C ASN A 33 -10.77 -1.66 16.35
N THR A 34 -10.55 -1.42 17.62
CA THR A 34 -9.26 -1.55 18.25
C THR A 34 -8.98 -3.03 18.13
N TYR A 35 -8.26 -3.38 17.06
CA TYR A 35 -7.58 -4.65 17.06
C TYR A 35 -6.76 -4.62 18.36
N ASP A 36 -7.20 -5.39 19.35
CA ASP A 36 -6.41 -5.59 20.54
C ASP A 36 -5.25 -6.48 20.12
N TYR A 37 -4.13 -5.84 19.79
CA TYR A 37 -2.91 -6.54 19.42
C TYR A 37 -2.20 -7.11 20.64
N GLY A 38 -2.79 -6.98 21.82
CA GLY A 38 -2.12 -7.33 23.07
C GLY A 38 -0.87 -6.48 23.28
N THR A 39 0.13 -7.06 23.93
CA THR A 39 1.41 -6.37 24.18
C THR A 39 2.36 -6.58 23.01
N VAL A 40 2.70 -5.51 22.30
CA VAL A 40 3.52 -5.55 21.09
C VAL A 40 4.95 -5.12 21.40
N PHE A 41 5.91 -6.02 21.27
CA PHE A 41 7.36 -5.77 21.40
C PHE A 41 8.11 -6.00 20.08
N ARG A 42 7.45 -6.58 19.09
CA ARG A 42 8.01 -6.90 17.79
C ARG A 42 7.05 -6.48 16.68
N SER A 43 7.59 -5.91 15.63
CA SER A 43 6.93 -5.75 14.35
C SER A 43 7.79 -6.39 13.27
N SER A 44 7.21 -6.92 12.22
CA SER A 44 7.97 -7.50 11.12
C SER A 44 7.34 -7.18 9.78
N GLY A 45 8.16 -7.18 8.74
CA GLY A 45 7.75 -7.14 7.33
C GLY A 45 8.71 -8.00 6.52
N ILE A 46 8.20 -8.79 5.57
CA ILE A 46 9.01 -9.58 4.66
C ILE A 46 8.75 -9.10 3.23
N PHE A 47 9.85 -8.90 2.49
CA PHE A 47 9.83 -8.32 1.16
C PHE A 47 10.58 -9.23 0.19
N TYR A 48 10.10 -9.32 -1.03
CA TYR A 48 10.91 -9.84 -2.12
C TYR A 48 12.13 -8.97 -2.31
N PHE A 49 13.29 -9.59 -2.46
CA PHE A 49 14.56 -8.89 -2.63
C PHE A 49 15.30 -9.41 -3.85
N LYS A 50 15.72 -8.49 -4.71
CA LYS A 50 16.48 -8.82 -5.90
C LYS A 50 17.61 -7.82 -6.11
N LYS A 51 18.81 -8.33 -6.43
CA LYS A 51 19.98 -7.57 -6.81
C LYS A 51 20.54 -8.15 -8.11
N GLY A 52 20.96 -7.31 -9.01
CA GLY A 52 21.59 -7.71 -10.27
C GLY A 52 22.15 -6.50 -11.01
N SER A 53 22.73 -6.72 -12.18
CA SER A 53 23.26 -5.63 -13.02
C SER A 53 22.19 -4.60 -13.42
N ASN A 54 20.94 -5.05 -13.57
CA ASN A 54 19.82 -4.23 -14.02
C ASN A 54 18.82 -3.89 -12.91
N ILE A 55 19.04 -4.34 -11.68
CA ILE A 55 18.10 -4.12 -10.58
C ILE A 55 18.80 -3.92 -9.24
N LYS A 56 18.36 -2.90 -8.53
CA LYS A 56 18.72 -2.62 -7.14
C LYS A 56 17.47 -2.53 -6.29
N THR A 57 17.45 -3.24 -5.17
CA THR A 57 16.39 -3.12 -4.16
C THR A 57 16.91 -2.36 -2.95
N THR A 58 16.16 -1.37 -2.49
CA THR A 58 16.41 -0.63 -1.25
C THR A 58 15.19 -0.74 -0.37
N ILE A 59 15.39 -1.14 0.88
CA ILE A 59 14.34 -1.13 1.90
C ILE A 59 14.48 0.19 2.66
N SER A 60 13.43 1.00 2.64
CA SER A 60 13.37 2.27 3.35
C SER A 60 12.34 2.19 4.48
N MET A 61 12.71 2.68 5.65
CA MET A 61 11.89 2.59 6.85
C MET A 61 11.87 3.93 7.59
N LEU A 62 10.68 4.36 7.99
CA LEU A 62 10.47 5.47 8.92
C LEU A 62 10.28 4.93 10.34
N ASN A 63 11.10 5.38 11.29
CA ASN A 63 10.89 5.10 12.71
C ASN A 63 9.77 5.98 13.28
N TYR A 64 8.53 5.68 12.91
CA TYR A 64 7.39 6.45 13.37
C TYR A 64 7.16 6.31 14.89
N TRP A 65 7.60 5.22 15.52
CA TRP A 65 7.52 5.06 16.99
C TRP A 65 8.37 6.10 17.70
N LYS A 66 9.55 6.46 17.14
CA LYS A 66 10.35 7.57 17.66
C LYS A 66 9.62 8.89 17.50
N ILE A 67 9.04 9.14 16.33
CA ILE A 67 8.34 10.40 16.03
C ILE A 67 7.08 10.56 16.91
N LYS A 68 6.28 9.53 17.05
CA LYS A 68 5.00 9.61 17.76
C LYS A 68 5.06 9.34 19.26
N ARG A 69 6.02 8.54 19.70
CA ARG A 69 6.04 7.98 21.07
C ARG A 69 7.36 8.11 21.78
N ASP A 70 8.37 8.66 21.11
CA ASP A 70 9.76 8.72 21.58
C ASP A 70 10.34 7.35 21.94
N LEU A 71 9.91 6.29 21.25
CA LEU A 71 10.40 4.93 21.45
C LEU A 71 11.59 4.66 20.52
N ASN A 72 12.63 4.08 21.09
CA ASN A 72 13.75 3.53 20.34
C ASN A 72 13.45 2.09 19.96
N VAL A 73 13.74 1.73 18.72
CA VAL A 73 13.64 0.38 18.20
C VAL A 73 14.99 -0.06 17.64
N THR A 74 15.28 -1.35 17.77
CA THR A 74 16.40 -2.02 17.09
C THR A 74 15.85 -2.74 15.87
N ILE A 75 16.52 -2.63 14.75
CA ILE A 75 16.13 -3.31 13.51
C ILE A 75 17.02 -4.52 13.30
N VAL A 76 16.41 -5.65 13.00
CA VAL A 76 17.09 -6.85 12.53
C VAL A 76 16.65 -7.12 11.11
N ALA A 77 17.60 -7.09 10.18
CA ALA A 77 17.38 -7.41 8.77
C ALA A 77 17.94 -8.80 8.48
N SER A 78 17.10 -9.73 8.04
CA SER A 78 17.48 -11.10 7.70
C SER A 78 17.30 -11.32 6.20
N LEU A 79 18.42 -11.50 5.48
CA LEU A 79 18.43 -11.84 4.07
C LEU A 79 18.39 -13.36 3.90
N ARG A 80 17.53 -13.84 3.02
CA ARG A 80 17.28 -15.27 2.79
C ARG A 80 17.20 -15.60 1.31
N ASN A 81 17.69 -16.78 0.95
CA ASN A 81 17.47 -17.37 -0.37
C ASN A 81 15.97 -17.64 -0.63
N MET A 82 15.64 -17.97 -1.88
CA MET A 82 14.30 -18.36 -2.29
C MET A 82 13.76 -19.54 -1.47
N ASP A 83 14.61 -20.48 -1.07
CA ASP A 83 14.22 -21.65 -0.23
C ASP A 83 14.04 -21.32 1.26
N GLY A 84 14.20 -20.05 1.66
CA GLY A 84 14.09 -19.58 3.04
C GLY A 84 15.36 -19.68 3.86
N SER A 85 16.45 -20.27 3.33
CA SER A 85 17.73 -20.39 4.04
C SER A 85 18.35 -19.02 4.32
N LEU A 86 18.80 -18.82 5.55
CA LEU A 86 19.40 -17.57 6.00
C LEU A 86 20.80 -17.39 5.39
N ILE A 87 21.01 -16.28 4.71
CA ILE A 87 22.31 -15.88 4.16
C ILE A 87 23.04 -14.92 5.09
N LYS A 88 22.33 -13.89 5.54
CA LYS A 88 22.91 -12.83 6.34
C LYS A 88 21.89 -12.27 7.33
N ARG A 89 22.38 -11.82 8.47
CA ARG A 89 21.58 -11.07 9.44
C ARG A 89 22.35 -9.86 9.91
N ASP A 90 21.79 -8.69 9.69
CA ASP A 90 22.35 -7.42 10.13
C ASP A 90 21.50 -6.84 11.26
N VAL A 91 22.17 -6.30 12.29
CA VAL A 91 21.54 -5.49 13.32
C VAL A 91 21.78 -4.04 12.97
N LEU A 92 20.71 -3.29 12.77
CA LEU A 92 20.73 -1.93 12.31
C LEU A 92 20.14 -1.00 13.38
N THR A 93 20.69 0.18 13.49
CA THR A 93 20.22 1.23 14.39
C THR A 93 19.92 2.51 13.64
N PHE A 94 19.00 3.29 14.14
CA PHE A 94 18.74 4.64 13.66
C PHE A 94 19.75 5.59 14.30
N ASN A 95 20.94 5.67 13.70
CA ASN A 95 21.99 6.60 14.15
C ASN A 95 21.61 8.02 13.73
N ASP A 96 21.40 8.91 14.67
CA ASP A 96 21.12 10.34 14.45
C ASP A 96 20.11 10.64 13.33
N SER A 97 19.18 9.71 13.04
CA SER A 97 18.15 9.84 12.02
C SER A 97 16.88 9.08 12.44
N THR A 98 15.75 9.46 11.87
CA THR A 98 14.48 8.71 11.98
C THR A 98 14.21 7.83 10.76
N ILE A 99 15.11 7.80 9.79
CA ILE A 99 15.01 7.04 8.55
C ILE A 99 16.18 6.07 8.44
N LEU A 100 15.86 4.86 7.99
CA LEU A 100 16.83 3.83 7.62
C LEU A 100 16.60 3.47 6.15
N ASN A 101 17.66 3.63 5.33
CA ASN A 101 17.72 3.08 3.98
C ASN A 101 18.69 1.91 4.00
N TYR A 102 18.19 0.70 3.74
CA TYR A 102 18.95 -0.52 3.83
C TYR A 102 19.01 -1.24 2.47
N SER A 103 20.20 -1.52 2.02
CA SER A 103 20.49 -2.35 0.85
C SER A 103 21.65 -3.26 1.25
N PRO A 104 21.42 -4.55 1.53
CA PRO A 104 22.46 -5.44 2.04
C PRO A 104 23.61 -5.57 1.03
N GLU A 105 24.83 -5.53 1.54
CA GLU A 105 26.01 -5.93 0.77
C GLU A 105 25.98 -7.45 0.58
N ILE A 106 25.98 -7.88 -0.67
CA ILE A 106 25.96 -9.26 -1.10
C ILE A 106 27.14 -9.43 -2.06
N PRO A 107 28.04 -10.40 -1.83
CA PRO A 107 29.22 -10.60 -2.67
C PRO A 107 28.88 -10.98 -4.11
N GLU A 108 27.77 -11.69 -4.30
CA GLU A 108 27.31 -12.15 -5.61
C GLU A 108 26.81 -10.98 -6.47
N ASP A 109 27.11 -11.03 -7.75
CA ASP A 109 26.62 -10.05 -8.74
C ASP A 109 25.11 -10.14 -8.95
N TYR A 110 24.54 -11.31 -8.68
CA TYR A 110 23.11 -11.57 -8.76
C TYR A 110 22.61 -12.27 -7.49
N PHE A 111 21.49 -11.78 -6.99
CA PHE A 111 20.79 -12.41 -5.88
C PHE A 111 19.27 -12.27 -6.05
N GLU A 112 18.54 -13.31 -5.69
CA GLU A 112 17.08 -13.32 -5.62
C GLU A 112 16.65 -14.09 -4.39
N GLY A 113 15.72 -13.49 -3.61
CA GLY A 113 15.25 -14.08 -2.37
C GLY A 113 14.30 -13.16 -1.63
N SER A 114 14.43 -13.10 -0.32
CA SER A 114 13.65 -12.22 0.53
C SER A 114 14.52 -11.51 1.58
N VAL A 115 14.02 -10.36 2.04
CA VAL A 115 14.53 -9.70 3.25
C VAL A 115 13.40 -9.52 4.25
N GLU A 116 13.61 -10.04 5.45
CA GLU A 116 12.73 -9.81 6.58
C GLU A 116 13.30 -8.68 7.43
N ILE A 117 12.48 -7.69 7.73
CA ILE A 117 12.80 -6.58 8.64
C ILE A 117 12.00 -6.77 9.91
N GLU A 118 12.68 -6.85 11.02
CA GLU A 118 12.08 -6.93 12.35
C GLU A 118 12.44 -5.67 13.14
N ALA A 119 11.43 -5.00 13.67
CA ALA A 119 11.60 -3.90 14.62
C ALA A 119 11.31 -4.43 16.03
N LEU A 120 12.27 -4.30 16.93
CA LEU A 120 12.21 -4.82 18.28
C LEU A 120 12.31 -3.66 19.27
N SER A 121 11.51 -3.69 20.33
CA SER A 121 11.54 -2.74 21.43
C SER A 121 11.44 -3.43 22.78
N THR A 122 12.06 -2.86 23.79
CA THR A 122 11.87 -3.25 25.19
C THR A 122 10.63 -2.64 25.83
N GLN A 123 9.95 -1.75 25.09
CA GLN A 123 8.73 -1.08 25.52
C GLN A 123 7.58 -1.44 24.57
N HIS A 124 6.37 -1.39 25.08
CA HIS A 124 5.18 -1.67 24.29
C HIS A 124 5.02 -0.68 23.12
N MET A 125 5.08 -1.20 21.90
CA MET A 125 5.03 -0.43 20.65
C MET A 125 3.62 0.00 20.29
N VAL A 126 2.59 -0.65 20.86
CA VAL A 126 1.14 -0.44 20.60
C VAL A 126 0.70 -0.90 19.22
N ILE A 127 1.41 -0.52 18.17
CA ILE A 127 1.07 -0.87 16.78
C ILE A 127 2.15 -1.80 16.23
N PRO A 128 1.77 -2.97 15.71
CA PRO A 128 2.71 -3.96 15.19
C PRO A 128 3.14 -3.72 13.75
N PHE A 129 2.75 -2.61 13.15
CA PHE A 129 3.06 -2.30 11.75
C PHE A 129 4.15 -1.23 11.67
N ALA A 130 5.19 -1.51 10.91
CA ALA A 130 6.27 -0.58 10.63
C ALA A 130 6.01 0.17 9.32
N GLY A 131 6.41 1.43 9.27
CA GLY A 131 6.46 2.21 8.02
C GLY A 131 7.64 1.75 7.18
N ILE A 132 7.45 0.73 6.34
CA ILE A 132 8.52 0.15 5.50
C ILE A 132 8.04 0.11 4.05
N ILE A 133 8.88 0.58 3.15
CA ILE A 133 8.66 0.50 1.70
C ILE A 133 9.90 -0.12 1.05
N ALA A 134 9.68 -1.11 0.19
CA ALA A 134 10.70 -1.61 -0.71
C ALA A 134 10.66 -0.80 -2.02
N VAL A 135 11.81 -0.28 -2.42
CA VAL A 135 12.00 0.44 -3.70
C VAL A 135 12.87 -0.40 -4.61
N TYR A 136 12.38 -0.65 -5.81
CA TYR A 136 13.06 -1.40 -6.85
C TYR A 136 13.41 -0.43 -7.98
N GLN A 137 14.69 -0.28 -8.22
CA GLN A 137 15.22 0.56 -9.30
C GLN A 137 15.83 -0.35 -10.36
N THR A 138 15.34 -0.23 -11.58
CA THR A 138 15.91 -0.92 -12.74
C THR A 138 16.53 0.11 -13.70
N LYS A 139 17.06 -0.37 -14.82
CA LYS A 139 17.65 0.52 -15.80
C LYS A 139 16.70 1.61 -16.27
N TYR A 140 15.43 1.28 -16.48
CA TYR A 140 14.42 2.21 -17.00
C TYR A 140 13.24 2.40 -16.05
N GLY A 141 13.02 1.48 -15.11
CA GLY A 141 11.88 1.44 -14.20
C GLY A 141 12.23 1.86 -12.77
N ILE A 142 11.23 2.38 -12.09
CA ILE A 142 11.21 2.52 -10.64
C ILE A 142 9.88 2.01 -10.12
N SER A 143 9.92 1.20 -9.07
CA SER A 143 8.71 0.72 -8.41
C SER A 143 8.88 0.77 -6.90
N MET A 144 7.82 1.11 -6.20
CA MET A 144 7.79 1.03 -4.74
C MET A 144 6.57 0.24 -4.30
N VAL A 145 6.72 -0.49 -3.21
CA VAL A 145 5.63 -1.23 -2.60
C VAL A 145 5.82 -1.32 -1.10
N HIS A 146 4.79 -1.01 -0.36
CA HIS A 146 4.69 -1.44 1.02
C HIS A 146 4.08 -2.84 1.04
N THR A 147 4.50 -3.69 1.97
CA THR A 147 3.86 -4.99 2.14
C THR A 147 3.45 -5.19 3.58
N TYR A 148 2.28 -5.77 3.76
CA TYR A 148 1.85 -6.30 5.04
C TYR A 148 2.23 -7.77 5.20
N GLY A 149 3.12 -8.29 4.34
CA GLY A 149 3.74 -9.59 4.52
C GLY A 149 4.43 -9.60 5.87
N ARG A 150 3.73 -10.09 6.89
CA ARG A 150 4.22 -10.16 8.26
C ARG A 150 4.54 -11.60 8.60
N THR A 151 5.64 -11.80 9.30
CA THR A 151 5.98 -13.07 9.90
C THR A 151 5.70 -13.00 11.39
N TYR A 152 5.23 -14.11 11.96
CA TYR A 152 4.91 -14.20 13.38
C TYR A 152 5.87 -15.13 14.08
N SER A 153 6.33 -14.74 15.26
CA SER A 153 7.02 -15.61 16.18
C SER A 153 6.05 -16.65 16.76
N GLN A 154 6.56 -17.73 17.33
CA GLN A 154 5.72 -18.75 17.97
C GLN A 154 4.84 -18.16 19.08
N HIS A 155 5.35 -17.20 19.83
CA HIS A 155 4.61 -16.51 20.88
C HIS A 155 3.43 -15.69 20.32
N GLU A 156 3.68 -14.93 19.24
CA GLU A 156 2.62 -14.16 18.55
C GLU A 156 1.54 -15.06 17.95
N ILE A 157 1.89 -16.28 17.49
CA ILE A 157 0.93 -17.24 16.93
C ILE A 157 -0.01 -17.78 18.02
N GLU A 158 0.49 -18.02 19.21
CA GLU A 158 -0.32 -18.51 20.32
C GLU A 158 -1.31 -17.45 20.82
N GLU A 159 -0.91 -16.19 20.85
CA GLU A 159 -1.74 -15.07 21.29
C GLU A 159 -2.73 -14.62 20.22
N ASN A 160 -2.30 -14.56 18.98
CA ASN A 160 -3.11 -14.07 17.86
C ASN A 160 -3.55 -15.25 16.99
N LYS A 161 -4.82 -15.53 16.93
CA LYS A 161 -5.41 -16.54 16.04
C LYS A 161 -5.29 -16.12 14.57
N VAL A 162 -4.10 -16.22 14.00
CA VAL A 162 -3.80 -15.81 12.64
C VAL A 162 -4.50 -16.69 11.62
N LEU A 163 -4.99 -16.08 10.54
CA LEU A 163 -5.72 -16.74 9.47
C LEU A 163 -4.89 -17.85 8.82
N ALA A 164 -5.56 -18.96 8.52
CA ALA A 164 -4.93 -20.09 7.84
C ALA A 164 -5.16 -20.03 6.31
N LYS A 165 -6.20 -19.34 5.84
CA LYS A 165 -6.58 -19.25 4.44
C LYS A 165 -6.29 -17.85 3.89
N ALA A 166 -5.71 -17.81 2.69
CA ALA A 166 -5.48 -16.60 1.92
C ALA A 166 -6.38 -16.57 0.68
N GLU A 167 -7.01 -15.43 0.49
CA GLU A 167 -7.75 -15.09 -0.72
C GLU A 167 -7.26 -13.72 -1.17
N GLU A 168 -6.40 -13.70 -2.17
CA GLU A 168 -5.70 -12.50 -2.62
C GLU A 168 -5.98 -12.24 -4.09
N SER A 169 -5.95 -10.98 -4.51
CA SER A 169 -6.06 -10.63 -5.92
C SER A 169 -5.04 -9.58 -6.33
N CYS A 170 -4.59 -9.63 -7.57
CA CYS A 170 -3.57 -8.76 -8.13
C CYS A 170 -3.93 -8.34 -9.55
N TYR A 171 -3.37 -7.20 -9.98
CA TYR A 171 -3.44 -6.76 -11.37
C TYR A 171 -2.31 -7.36 -12.20
N ASN A 172 -2.61 -7.62 -13.47
CA ASN A 172 -1.65 -8.10 -14.45
C ASN A 172 -1.66 -7.16 -15.65
N SER A 173 -0.56 -6.50 -15.92
CA SER A 173 -0.39 -5.59 -17.06
C SER A 173 0.73 -6.09 -17.95
N LEU A 174 0.36 -6.64 -19.10
CA LEU A 174 1.30 -7.04 -20.14
C LEU A 174 1.10 -6.13 -21.34
N VAL A 175 2.11 -5.33 -21.66
CA VAL A 175 2.07 -4.38 -22.78
C VAL A 175 2.52 -5.03 -24.08
N ASP A 176 3.29 -6.10 -23.96
CA ASP A 176 3.94 -6.83 -25.04
C ASP A 176 3.85 -8.33 -24.79
N GLU A 177 3.84 -9.14 -25.86
CA GLU A 177 3.80 -10.60 -25.76
C GLU A 177 5.03 -11.20 -25.06
N THR A 178 6.14 -10.48 -25.05
CA THR A 178 7.37 -10.87 -24.36
C THR A 178 7.35 -10.53 -22.87
N ASP A 179 6.45 -9.67 -22.42
CA ASP A 179 6.33 -9.30 -21.03
C ASP A 179 5.94 -10.49 -20.15
N GLU A 180 6.29 -10.41 -18.91
CA GLU A 180 6.08 -11.44 -17.91
C GLU A 180 5.35 -10.88 -16.69
N SER A 181 4.48 -11.70 -16.13
CA SER A 181 3.83 -11.43 -14.86
C SER A 181 4.10 -12.57 -13.87
N PHE A 182 4.51 -12.19 -12.66
CA PHE A 182 4.79 -13.13 -11.57
C PHE A 182 3.93 -12.79 -10.37
N ALA A 183 3.46 -13.83 -9.69
CA ALA A 183 2.91 -13.71 -8.35
C ALA A 183 3.91 -14.23 -7.32
N ILE A 184 4.09 -13.49 -6.23
CA ILE A 184 5.08 -13.79 -5.19
C ILE A 184 4.41 -13.74 -3.83
N PHE A 185 4.69 -14.73 -3.00
CA PHE A 185 4.35 -14.70 -1.58
C PHE A 185 5.44 -15.39 -0.74
N HIS A 186 5.44 -15.11 0.55
CA HIS A 186 6.41 -15.64 1.50
C HIS A 186 5.72 -16.53 2.53
N ASN A 187 6.29 -17.70 2.79
CA ASN A 187 5.89 -18.49 3.95
C ASN A 187 6.40 -17.83 5.24
N GLY A 188 5.78 -18.17 6.36
CA GLY A 188 6.20 -17.68 7.68
C GLY A 188 7.29 -18.53 8.33
N SER A 189 7.46 -18.36 9.63
CA SER A 189 8.51 -19.01 10.43
C SER A 189 8.34 -20.51 10.62
N LEU A 190 7.21 -21.08 10.24
CA LEU A 190 6.92 -22.51 10.33
C LEU A 190 6.74 -23.14 8.95
N PRO A 191 7.09 -24.42 8.77
CA PRO A 191 6.87 -25.08 7.49
C PRO A 191 5.37 -25.18 7.18
N CYS A 192 5.02 -25.05 5.90
CA CYS A 192 3.65 -25.23 5.41
C CYS A 192 3.53 -26.55 4.66
N PRO A 193 2.51 -27.38 4.90
CA PRO A 193 2.33 -28.65 4.19
C PRO A 193 2.07 -28.45 2.70
N GLU A 194 2.21 -29.51 1.93
CA GLU A 194 1.79 -29.55 0.53
C GLU A 194 0.33 -29.12 0.40
N GLN A 195 0.05 -28.34 -0.64
CA GLN A 195 -1.28 -27.80 -0.85
C GLN A 195 -1.54 -27.46 -2.32
N LYS A 196 -2.77 -27.11 -2.60
CA LYS A 196 -3.18 -26.60 -3.90
C LYS A 196 -3.38 -25.10 -3.85
N LEU A 197 -2.74 -24.42 -4.79
CA LEU A 197 -3.01 -23.03 -5.10
C LEU A 197 -3.95 -22.95 -6.29
N VAL A 198 -5.09 -22.32 -6.12
CA VAL A 198 -6.02 -22.05 -7.22
C VAL A 198 -5.73 -20.65 -7.74
N VAL A 199 -5.43 -20.54 -9.02
CA VAL A 199 -5.21 -19.27 -9.73
C VAL A 199 -6.30 -19.06 -10.74
N SER A 200 -7.01 -17.96 -10.66
CA SER A 200 -8.04 -17.56 -11.59
C SER A 200 -7.65 -16.26 -12.28
N MET A 201 -7.66 -16.24 -13.59
CA MET A 201 -7.36 -15.07 -14.43
C MET A 201 -8.64 -14.55 -15.08
N VAL A 202 -8.83 -13.24 -15.08
CA VAL A 202 -9.99 -12.57 -15.69
C VAL A 202 -9.52 -11.40 -16.54
N ASN A 203 -10.04 -11.30 -17.78
CA ASN A 203 -9.80 -10.16 -18.66
C ASN A 203 -10.92 -9.12 -18.57
N THR A 204 -10.75 -7.98 -19.20
CA THR A 204 -11.74 -6.88 -19.24
C THR A 204 -13.07 -7.25 -19.88
N LYS A 205 -13.11 -8.36 -20.66
CA LYS A 205 -14.34 -8.91 -21.26
C LYS A 205 -15.08 -9.85 -20.30
N GLY A 206 -14.59 -10.02 -19.06
CA GLY A 206 -15.15 -10.95 -18.07
C GLY A 206 -14.89 -12.43 -18.35
N GLN A 207 -14.06 -12.74 -19.34
CA GLN A 207 -13.67 -14.11 -19.60
C GLN A 207 -12.72 -14.61 -18.51
N ARG A 208 -12.90 -15.86 -18.11
CA ARG A 208 -12.17 -16.45 -17.00
C ARG A 208 -11.41 -17.70 -17.43
N LYS A 209 -10.20 -17.84 -16.91
CA LYS A 209 -9.40 -19.08 -16.96
C LYS A 209 -8.98 -19.42 -15.53
N GLU A 210 -8.95 -20.72 -15.22
CA GLU A 210 -8.55 -21.20 -13.91
C GLU A 210 -7.53 -22.32 -14.04
N LYS A 211 -6.58 -22.35 -13.11
CA LYS A 211 -5.58 -23.40 -12.94
C LYS A 211 -5.40 -23.74 -11.47
N ILE A 212 -5.17 -25.02 -11.24
CA ILE A 212 -4.77 -25.55 -9.94
C ILE A 212 -3.28 -25.87 -10.03
N ILE A 213 -2.51 -25.32 -9.12
CA ILE A 213 -1.07 -25.51 -9.03
C ILE A 213 -0.79 -26.30 -7.75
N ASP A 214 -0.14 -27.43 -7.89
CA ASP A 214 0.31 -28.21 -6.74
C ASP A 214 1.57 -27.56 -6.16
N LEU A 215 1.46 -27.05 -4.93
CA LEU A 215 2.58 -26.53 -4.17
C LEU A 215 3.18 -27.64 -3.31
N HIS A 216 4.48 -27.79 -3.40
CA HIS A 216 5.24 -28.67 -2.51
C HIS A 216 5.17 -28.20 -1.06
N LYS A 217 5.68 -28.98 -0.14
CA LYS A 217 5.88 -28.58 1.26
C LYS A 217 6.82 -27.38 1.31
N LEU A 218 6.33 -26.22 1.81
CA LEU A 218 7.13 -25.02 1.90
C LEU A 218 8.00 -25.04 3.16
N ASN A 219 9.27 -24.67 3.02
CA ASN A 219 10.18 -24.45 4.14
C ASN A 219 9.80 -23.17 4.91
N PRO A 220 10.27 -23.00 6.15
CA PRO A 220 10.16 -21.73 6.85
C PRO A 220 10.80 -20.61 6.01
N TYR A 221 10.07 -19.49 5.88
CA TYR A 221 10.47 -18.29 5.12
C TYR A 221 10.72 -18.50 3.61
N GLU A 222 10.31 -19.61 3.05
CA GLU A 222 10.40 -19.84 1.61
C GLU A 222 9.62 -18.80 0.83
N THR A 223 10.23 -18.30 -0.24
CA THR A 223 9.60 -17.40 -1.20
C THR A 223 9.10 -18.18 -2.39
N VAL A 224 7.79 -18.19 -2.58
CA VAL A 224 7.15 -18.80 -3.74
C VAL A 224 7.02 -17.76 -4.83
N LYS A 225 7.54 -18.07 -6.02
CA LYS A 225 7.44 -17.21 -7.21
C LYS A 225 6.80 -18.01 -8.34
N ILE A 226 5.66 -17.55 -8.81
CA ILE A 226 4.86 -18.21 -9.83
C ILE A 226 4.91 -17.35 -11.08
N ARG A 227 5.49 -17.88 -12.15
CA ARG A 227 5.44 -17.27 -13.47
C ARG A 227 4.11 -17.62 -14.12
N LEU A 228 3.27 -16.63 -14.36
CA LEU A 228 1.92 -16.89 -14.84
C LEU A 228 1.87 -17.50 -16.24
N LYS A 229 2.82 -17.17 -17.12
CA LYS A 229 2.92 -17.79 -18.46
C LYS A 229 3.15 -19.29 -18.45
N ASP A 230 3.73 -19.85 -17.39
CA ASP A 230 3.94 -21.31 -17.29
C ASP A 230 2.61 -22.06 -17.15
N TYR A 231 1.58 -21.41 -16.63
CA TYR A 231 0.23 -21.97 -16.43
C TYR A 231 -0.79 -21.41 -17.43
N PHE A 232 -0.55 -20.22 -17.94
CA PHE A 232 -1.37 -19.52 -18.93
C PHE A 232 -0.50 -19.08 -20.12
N PRO A 233 -0.05 -20.01 -20.99
CA PRO A 233 0.93 -19.70 -22.05
C PRO A 233 0.43 -18.66 -23.07
N ASP A 234 -0.87 -18.50 -23.21
CA ASP A 234 -1.53 -17.52 -24.08
C ASP A 234 -1.95 -16.26 -23.31
N LEU A 235 -1.31 -15.95 -22.17
CA LEU A 235 -1.74 -14.89 -21.24
C LEU A 235 -1.86 -13.52 -21.94
N PHE A 236 -0.88 -13.13 -22.75
CA PHE A 236 -0.92 -11.85 -23.45
C PHE A 236 -2.13 -11.74 -24.40
N ASN A 237 -2.35 -12.77 -25.22
CA ASN A 237 -3.50 -12.82 -26.13
C ASN A 237 -4.83 -12.88 -25.37
N PHE A 238 -4.87 -13.55 -24.23
CA PHE A 238 -6.05 -13.61 -23.37
C PHE A 238 -6.39 -12.23 -22.77
N LEU A 239 -5.40 -11.44 -22.42
CA LEU A 239 -5.57 -10.08 -21.91
C LEU A 239 -5.83 -9.06 -23.02
N ASP A 240 -5.49 -9.38 -24.27
CA ASP A 240 -5.73 -8.53 -25.45
C ASP A 240 -5.09 -7.13 -25.34
N GLY A 241 -3.90 -7.07 -24.71
CA GLY A 241 -3.18 -5.81 -24.45
C GLY A 241 -3.80 -4.95 -23.34
N GLU A 242 -4.85 -5.45 -22.68
CA GLU A 242 -5.55 -4.77 -21.61
C GLU A 242 -5.08 -5.25 -20.24
N ILE A 243 -5.55 -4.60 -19.19
CA ILE A 243 -5.30 -5.01 -17.82
C ILE A 243 -6.06 -6.31 -17.52
N GLY A 244 -5.36 -7.26 -16.89
CA GLY A 244 -5.95 -8.48 -16.34
C GLY A 244 -5.98 -8.47 -14.83
N TYR A 245 -6.73 -9.40 -14.27
CA TYR A 245 -6.85 -9.61 -12.84
C TYR A 245 -6.62 -11.07 -12.53
N SER A 246 -5.78 -11.34 -11.55
CA SER A 246 -5.56 -12.67 -11.03
C SER A 246 -6.02 -12.77 -9.59
N SER A 247 -6.75 -13.84 -9.29
CA SER A 247 -7.17 -14.17 -7.92
C SER A 247 -6.52 -15.46 -7.50
N TYR A 248 -6.09 -15.53 -6.25
CA TYR A 248 -5.32 -16.62 -5.68
C TYR A 248 -6.02 -17.12 -4.41
N SER A 249 -6.21 -18.44 -4.32
CA SER A 249 -6.72 -19.09 -3.11
C SER A 249 -5.75 -20.17 -2.67
N PHE A 250 -5.18 -20.03 -1.47
CA PHE A 250 -4.19 -20.92 -0.90
C PHE A 250 -4.24 -20.88 0.64
N HIS A 251 -3.45 -21.73 1.27
CA HIS A 251 -3.33 -21.74 2.72
C HIS A 251 -1.89 -21.38 3.10
N LEU A 252 -1.72 -20.54 4.10
CA LEU A 252 -0.45 -20.36 4.76
C LEU A 252 -0.53 -20.87 6.19
N ASN A 253 0.62 -21.29 6.70
CA ASN A 253 0.74 -21.56 8.12
C ASN A 253 0.43 -20.26 8.89
N LYS A 254 -0.14 -20.39 10.09
CA LYS A 254 -0.44 -19.28 11.00
C LYS A 254 0.76 -18.41 11.35
N SER A 255 1.96 -18.76 10.90
CA SER A 255 3.19 -18.00 11.09
C SER A 255 3.43 -16.87 10.08
N ALA A 256 2.51 -16.65 9.14
CA ALA A 256 2.58 -15.55 8.19
C ALA A 256 1.22 -14.88 8.02
N PHE A 257 1.25 -13.58 7.78
CA PHE A 257 0.10 -12.86 7.22
C PHE A 257 0.14 -13.02 5.69
N PRO A 258 -0.92 -13.57 5.10
CA PRO A 258 -0.94 -13.81 3.67
C PRO A 258 -1.04 -12.49 2.90
N ARG A 259 0.02 -12.15 2.21
CA ARG A 259 0.09 -11.03 1.29
C ARG A 259 0.94 -11.43 0.11
N MET A 260 0.45 -11.12 -1.06
CA MET A 260 1.16 -11.39 -2.30
C MET A 260 1.63 -10.09 -2.93
N MET A 261 2.58 -10.22 -3.84
CA MET A 261 2.98 -9.17 -4.77
C MET A 261 2.84 -9.71 -6.19
N THR A 262 2.47 -8.83 -7.12
CA THR A 262 2.57 -9.08 -8.55
C THR A 262 3.69 -8.24 -9.11
N ILE A 263 4.55 -8.88 -9.90
CA ILE A 263 5.55 -8.22 -10.73
C ILE A 263 5.09 -8.28 -12.16
N ASN A 264 4.99 -7.12 -12.81
CA ASN A 264 4.87 -7.02 -14.26
C ASN A 264 6.19 -6.45 -14.77
N GLN A 265 6.86 -7.16 -15.66
CA GLN A 265 8.18 -6.76 -16.16
C GLN A 265 8.34 -7.08 -17.64
N ASN A 266 9.26 -6.38 -18.31
CA ASN A 266 9.73 -6.79 -19.62
C ASN A 266 10.65 -8.02 -19.51
N HIS A 267 10.91 -8.71 -20.64
CA HIS A 267 11.60 -9.99 -20.65
C HIS A 267 13.03 -9.94 -20.09
N ASP A 268 13.74 -8.81 -20.22
CA ASP A 268 15.11 -8.63 -19.73
C ASP A 268 15.19 -8.01 -18.33
N GLY A 269 14.04 -7.69 -17.73
CA GLY A 269 13.95 -7.13 -16.38
C GLY A 269 14.52 -5.71 -16.24
N THR A 270 14.68 -4.99 -17.34
CA THR A 270 15.18 -3.59 -17.32
C THR A 270 14.08 -2.58 -17.02
N ASP A 271 12.81 -2.99 -17.09
CA ASP A 271 11.64 -2.23 -16.68
C ASP A 271 10.68 -3.16 -15.93
N LEU A 272 10.26 -2.76 -14.74
CA LEU A 272 9.33 -3.53 -13.93
C LEU A 272 8.48 -2.63 -13.03
N GLN A 273 7.28 -3.13 -12.73
CA GLN A 273 6.41 -2.58 -11.70
C GLN A 273 5.93 -3.69 -10.78
N LEU A 274 5.98 -3.42 -9.49
CA LEU A 274 5.42 -4.28 -8.46
C LEU A 274 4.22 -3.60 -7.82
N THR A 275 3.24 -4.42 -7.46
CA THR A 275 2.14 -4.00 -6.59
C THR A 275 1.85 -5.11 -5.59
N HIS A 276 1.41 -4.76 -4.41
CA HIS A 276 0.93 -5.76 -3.46
C HIS A 276 -0.49 -6.21 -3.83
N SER A 277 -0.85 -7.42 -3.41
CA SER A 277 -2.20 -7.93 -3.60
C SER A 277 -3.23 -7.14 -2.79
N PHE A 278 -4.43 -7.29 -3.23
CA PHE A 278 -5.60 -6.84 -2.50
C PHE A 278 -6.21 -8.03 -1.74
N PHE A 279 -6.35 -7.87 -0.45
CA PHE A 279 -6.98 -8.88 0.39
C PHE A 279 -8.48 -8.96 0.07
N ASN A 280 -8.94 -10.12 -0.37
CA ASN A 280 -10.32 -10.31 -0.75
C ASN A 280 -11.20 -10.54 0.49
N PHE A 281 -11.75 -9.48 1.03
CA PHE A 281 -12.63 -9.53 2.19
C PHE A 281 -14.00 -10.16 1.91
N SER A 282 -14.40 -10.32 0.65
CA SER A 282 -15.72 -10.81 0.31
C SER A 282 -16.01 -12.21 0.81
N LYS A 283 -14.97 -13.03 0.83
CA LYS A 283 -15.06 -14.42 1.29
C LYS A 283 -14.77 -14.59 2.78
N LEU A 284 -14.20 -13.56 3.43
CA LEU A 284 -13.72 -13.63 4.81
C LEU A 284 -14.49 -12.72 5.75
N SER A 285 -15.20 -11.72 5.26
CA SER A 285 -15.96 -10.79 6.10
C SER A 285 -17.47 -10.90 5.84
N THR A 286 -18.21 -10.84 6.92
CA THR A 286 -19.67 -10.71 6.91
C THR A 286 -20.12 -9.26 6.71
N GLY A 287 -19.20 -8.33 6.53
CA GLY A 287 -19.50 -6.92 6.37
C GLY A 287 -20.04 -6.63 4.98
N VAL A 288 -21.33 -6.46 4.86
CA VAL A 288 -22.01 -6.06 3.63
C VAL A 288 -22.40 -4.60 3.73
N LEU A 289 -21.99 -3.80 2.74
CA LEU A 289 -22.49 -2.45 2.62
C LEU A 289 -24.01 -2.51 2.43
N GLY A 290 -24.80 -1.92 3.32
CA GLY A 290 -26.27 -1.90 3.23
C GLY A 290 -26.74 -1.16 1.97
N VAL A 291 -27.95 -1.45 1.50
CA VAL A 291 -28.59 -0.69 0.42
C VAL A 291 -28.63 0.79 0.79
N GLY A 292 -28.19 1.67 -0.11
CA GLY A 292 -28.15 3.12 0.12
C GLY A 292 -26.91 3.64 0.88
N LYS A 293 -26.04 2.76 1.40
CA LYS A 293 -24.75 3.17 1.96
C LYS A 293 -23.73 3.40 0.84
N LYS A 294 -22.83 4.34 1.08
CA LYS A 294 -21.82 4.77 0.12
C LYS A 294 -20.43 4.43 0.61
N ALA A 295 -19.57 4.09 -0.33
CA ALA A 295 -18.13 4.02 -0.14
C ALA A 295 -17.47 5.11 -0.99
N PHE A 296 -16.30 5.58 -0.55
CA PHE A 296 -15.60 6.69 -1.17
C PHE A 296 -14.17 6.28 -1.53
N MET A 297 -13.70 6.73 -2.67
CA MET A 297 -12.32 6.58 -3.11
C MET A 297 -11.79 7.93 -3.60
N VAL A 298 -10.73 8.38 -2.97
CA VAL A 298 -10.02 9.59 -3.39
C VAL A 298 -9.13 9.26 -4.57
N VAL A 299 -9.21 10.05 -5.61
CA VAL A 299 -8.39 9.93 -6.81
C VAL A 299 -7.56 11.20 -6.95
N PRO A 300 -6.31 11.20 -6.50
CA PRO A 300 -5.42 12.35 -6.65
C PRO A 300 -5.04 12.54 -8.13
N LEU A 301 -4.73 13.75 -8.53
CA LEU A 301 -4.11 14.00 -9.82
C LEU A 301 -2.58 13.95 -9.66
N VAL A 302 -1.95 13.03 -10.39
CA VAL A 302 -0.50 12.97 -10.55
C VAL A 302 -0.11 13.81 -11.76
N GLN A 303 0.76 14.80 -11.55
CA GLN A 303 1.19 15.65 -12.67
C GLN A 303 1.98 14.83 -13.70
N ASN A 304 1.79 15.15 -14.96
CA ASN A 304 2.51 14.58 -16.10
C ASN A 304 2.31 13.06 -16.28
N ALA A 305 1.20 12.50 -15.79
CA ALA A 305 0.92 11.07 -15.93
C ALA A 305 -0.51 10.81 -16.44
N LYS A 306 -0.67 9.75 -17.20
CA LYS A 306 -1.98 9.19 -17.50
C LYS A 306 -2.48 8.42 -16.31
N GLN A 307 -3.76 8.56 -16.00
CA GLN A 307 -4.35 7.90 -14.82
C GLN A 307 -5.66 7.22 -15.16
N SER A 308 -5.94 6.15 -14.47
CA SER A 308 -7.25 5.50 -14.45
C SER A 308 -7.53 4.87 -13.10
N VAL A 309 -8.81 4.76 -12.77
CA VAL A 309 -9.29 3.90 -11.69
C VAL A 309 -9.59 2.54 -12.29
N VAL A 310 -9.05 1.50 -11.70
CA VAL A 310 -9.33 0.12 -12.08
C VAL A 310 -10.09 -0.57 -10.97
N ILE A 311 -11.16 -1.29 -11.33
CA ILE A 311 -12.09 -1.89 -10.37
C ILE A 311 -12.37 -3.32 -10.78
N TYR A 312 -12.28 -4.21 -9.80
CA TYR A 312 -12.64 -5.60 -9.98
C TYR A 312 -13.47 -6.09 -8.79
N PRO A 313 -14.80 -6.29 -8.96
CA PRO A 313 -15.68 -6.70 -7.87
C PRO A 313 -15.48 -8.13 -7.36
N ASP A 314 -14.80 -8.97 -8.12
CA ASP A 314 -14.46 -10.35 -7.82
C ASP A 314 -15.56 -11.18 -7.13
N TYR A 315 -16.34 -11.89 -7.92
CA TYR A 315 -17.30 -12.94 -7.52
C TYR A 315 -18.50 -12.51 -6.64
N VAL A 316 -18.70 -11.25 -6.35
CA VAL A 316 -19.85 -10.85 -5.57
C VAL A 316 -20.97 -10.39 -6.47
N GLU A 317 -21.99 -11.21 -6.55
CA GLU A 317 -23.21 -10.91 -7.31
C GLU A 317 -23.78 -9.55 -6.91
N GLY A 318 -23.79 -8.60 -7.84
CA GLY A 318 -24.33 -7.29 -7.57
C GLY A 318 -24.23 -6.34 -8.74
N LYS A 319 -24.98 -5.24 -8.64
CA LYS A 319 -24.88 -4.10 -9.55
C LYS A 319 -24.50 -2.86 -8.76
N TYR A 320 -23.60 -2.12 -9.34
CA TYR A 320 -22.95 -0.98 -8.69
C TYR A 320 -22.91 0.24 -9.61
N ALA A 321 -22.79 1.41 -9.01
CA ALA A 321 -22.47 2.63 -9.70
C ALA A 321 -21.27 3.30 -9.06
N ALA A 322 -20.29 3.69 -9.87
CA ALA A 322 -19.21 4.59 -9.49
C ALA A 322 -19.53 5.97 -10.05
N LYS A 323 -19.69 6.95 -9.18
CA LYS A 323 -20.00 8.35 -9.53
C LYS A 323 -18.81 9.23 -9.18
N SER A 324 -18.31 9.99 -10.15
CA SER A 324 -17.29 11.00 -9.89
C SER A 324 -17.92 12.33 -9.47
N LEU A 325 -17.15 13.19 -8.82
CA LEU A 325 -17.58 14.56 -8.53
C LEU A 325 -17.79 15.37 -9.82
N SER A 326 -17.06 15.05 -10.89
CA SER A 326 -17.24 15.65 -12.21
C SER A 326 -18.56 15.27 -12.90
N GLY A 327 -19.36 14.38 -12.28
CA GLY A 327 -20.71 14.02 -12.73
C GLY A 327 -20.79 12.78 -13.61
N ASN A 328 -19.67 12.14 -13.92
CA ASN A 328 -19.65 10.89 -14.69
C ASN A 328 -20.14 9.74 -13.81
N THR A 329 -21.00 8.87 -14.37
CA THR A 329 -21.46 7.66 -13.70
C THR A 329 -21.14 6.45 -14.55
N VAL A 330 -20.47 5.47 -13.96
CA VAL A 330 -20.18 4.19 -14.58
C VAL A 330 -20.90 3.09 -13.81
N TYR A 331 -21.68 2.29 -14.53
CA TYR A 331 -22.37 1.13 -13.98
C TYR A 331 -21.56 -0.13 -14.25
N PHE A 332 -21.49 -1.01 -13.27
CA PHE A 332 -20.74 -2.26 -13.39
C PHE A 332 -21.35 -3.38 -12.53
N ASP A 333 -20.92 -4.59 -12.80
CA ASP A 333 -21.33 -5.80 -12.10
C ASP A 333 -20.10 -6.67 -11.72
N GLU A 334 -20.35 -7.80 -11.11
CA GLU A 334 -19.32 -8.75 -10.68
C GLU A 334 -18.57 -9.43 -11.82
N LYS A 335 -19.07 -9.35 -13.05
CA LYS A 335 -18.52 -10.13 -14.19
C LYS A 335 -17.36 -9.42 -14.87
N ASN A 336 -17.50 -8.12 -15.01
CA ASN A 336 -16.61 -7.32 -15.86
C ASN A 336 -15.74 -6.40 -15.03
N PRO A 337 -14.42 -6.63 -15.01
CA PRO A 337 -13.49 -5.62 -14.56
C PRO A 337 -13.66 -4.34 -15.37
N ILE A 338 -13.53 -3.20 -14.74
CA ILE A 338 -13.63 -1.91 -15.41
C ILE A 338 -12.39 -1.05 -15.21
N VAL A 339 -12.10 -0.26 -16.24
CA VAL A 339 -11.06 0.78 -16.23
C VAL A 339 -11.75 2.11 -16.54
N ILE A 340 -11.64 3.06 -15.63
CA ILE A 340 -12.22 4.40 -15.76
C ILE A 340 -11.07 5.39 -15.96
N PRO A 341 -10.84 5.89 -17.19
CA PRO A 341 -9.84 6.93 -17.41
C PRO A 341 -10.17 8.19 -16.62
N ILE A 342 -9.17 8.76 -15.96
CA ILE A 342 -9.30 10.05 -15.31
C ILE A 342 -9.05 11.14 -16.35
N GLN A 343 -10.07 11.96 -16.59
CA GLN A 343 -10.04 13.07 -17.51
C GLN A 343 -10.12 14.38 -16.71
N GLY A 344 -9.34 15.35 -17.11
CA GLY A 344 -9.34 16.65 -16.48
C GLY A 344 -8.02 16.98 -15.76
N ASN A 345 -8.00 18.16 -15.17
CA ASN A 345 -6.80 18.74 -14.55
C ASN A 345 -6.95 18.84 -13.03
N ASP A 346 -7.83 18.07 -12.43
CA ASP A 346 -8.09 18.13 -11.00
C ASP A 346 -8.38 16.76 -10.39
N SER A 347 -8.02 16.60 -9.14
CA SER A 347 -8.32 15.41 -8.36
C SER A 347 -9.84 15.17 -8.29
N ASP A 348 -10.24 13.92 -8.21
CA ASP A 348 -11.65 13.51 -8.15
C ASP A 348 -11.94 12.68 -6.88
N LEU A 349 -13.20 12.57 -6.56
CA LEU A 349 -13.73 11.70 -5.52
C LEU A 349 -14.78 10.79 -6.16
N PHE A 350 -14.54 9.49 -6.14
CA PHE A 350 -15.52 8.52 -6.58
C PHE A 350 -16.38 8.07 -5.42
N THR A 351 -17.69 8.11 -5.62
CA THR A 351 -18.68 7.52 -4.72
C THR A 351 -19.20 6.24 -5.31
N PHE A 352 -19.10 5.16 -4.56
CA PHE A 352 -19.60 3.85 -4.95
C PHE A 352 -20.92 3.58 -4.26
N GLU A 353 -21.92 3.25 -5.04
CA GLU A 353 -23.27 2.93 -4.56
C GLU A 353 -23.67 1.51 -4.98
N LYS A 354 -24.28 0.80 -4.05
CA LYS A 354 -24.94 -0.47 -4.37
C LYS A 354 -26.32 -0.21 -4.96
N ILE A 355 -26.56 -0.82 -6.11
CA ILE A 355 -27.87 -0.77 -6.78
C ILE A 355 -28.65 -2.05 -6.51
N GLN A 356 -28.00 -3.21 -6.60
CA GLN A 356 -28.65 -4.51 -6.44
C GLN A 356 -27.65 -5.56 -5.95
N GLY A 357 -28.14 -6.59 -5.24
CA GLY A 357 -27.34 -7.74 -4.81
C GLY A 357 -26.60 -7.50 -3.48
N GLN A 358 -25.55 -8.23 -3.23
CA GLN A 358 -24.67 -8.06 -2.07
C GLN A 358 -23.42 -7.30 -2.48
N ILE A 359 -23.05 -6.27 -1.73
CA ILE A 359 -21.75 -5.60 -1.89
C ILE A 359 -20.82 -6.07 -0.80
N GLN A 360 -19.61 -6.38 -1.20
CA GLN A 360 -18.48 -6.48 -0.29
C GLN A 360 -18.22 -5.10 0.33
N ASN A 361 -17.79 -5.07 1.57
CA ASN A 361 -17.28 -3.83 2.17
C ASN A 361 -16.04 -3.32 1.43
N ARG A 362 -15.38 -4.19 0.69
CA ARG A 362 -14.15 -3.88 -0.01
C ARG A 362 -13.99 -4.81 -1.21
N PHE A 363 -13.95 -4.27 -2.40
CA PHE A 363 -13.53 -4.97 -3.62
C PHE A 363 -12.23 -4.38 -4.15
N HIS A 364 -11.57 -5.11 -5.04
CA HIS A 364 -10.28 -4.73 -5.56
C HIS A 364 -10.37 -3.45 -6.39
N THR A 365 -9.76 -2.40 -5.90
CA THR A 365 -9.59 -1.12 -6.61
C THR A 365 -8.15 -0.68 -6.58
N ALA A 366 -7.71 -0.05 -7.65
CA ALA A 366 -6.42 0.62 -7.67
C ALA A 366 -6.44 1.89 -8.52
N LEU A 367 -5.48 2.73 -8.26
CA LEU A 367 -5.09 3.82 -9.13
C LEU A 367 -3.97 3.32 -10.04
N ARG A 368 -4.22 3.36 -11.34
CA ARG A 368 -3.23 3.07 -12.37
C ARG A 368 -2.63 4.36 -12.85
N VAL A 369 -1.31 4.43 -12.81
CA VAL A 369 -0.53 5.58 -13.24
C VAL A 369 0.46 5.13 -14.31
N SER A 370 0.53 5.84 -15.41
CA SER A 370 1.39 5.50 -16.54
C SER A 370 2.02 6.73 -17.13
N ASN A 371 3.32 6.73 -17.20
CA ASN A 371 4.13 7.68 -17.94
C ASN A 371 5.29 6.97 -18.66
N SER A 372 5.43 5.70 -18.43
CA SER A 372 6.41 4.80 -19.05
C SER A 372 5.69 3.61 -19.70
N ARG A 373 6.48 2.64 -20.16
CA ARG A 373 6.00 1.46 -20.85
C ARG A 373 5.11 0.58 -19.96
N ILE A 374 5.57 0.23 -18.76
CA ILE A 374 4.82 -0.61 -17.82
C ILE A 374 4.13 0.30 -16.79
N PRO A 375 2.79 0.30 -16.72
CA PRO A 375 2.07 1.13 -15.78
C PRO A 375 2.23 0.62 -14.35
N SER A 376 2.26 1.55 -13.40
CA SER A 376 2.19 1.28 -11.97
C SER A 376 0.75 1.25 -11.50
N GLU A 377 0.45 0.39 -10.54
CA GLU A 377 -0.85 0.32 -9.88
C GLU A 377 -0.67 0.37 -8.36
N ALA A 378 -1.30 1.35 -7.74
CA ALA A 378 -1.41 1.43 -6.29
C ALA A 378 -2.76 0.85 -5.84
N CYS A 379 -2.74 -0.20 -5.06
CA CYS A 379 -3.96 -0.72 -4.43
C CYS A 379 -4.53 0.30 -3.45
N VAL A 380 -5.79 0.68 -3.65
CA VAL A 380 -6.47 1.67 -2.82
C VAL A 380 -7.73 1.07 -2.22
N GLY A 381 -7.91 1.25 -0.92
CA GLY A 381 -9.15 0.87 -0.25
C GLY A 381 -10.24 1.92 -0.42
N PHE A 382 -11.47 1.53 -0.08
CA PHE A 382 -12.55 2.48 0.10
C PHE A 382 -12.59 3.01 1.52
N ASN A 383 -13.03 4.24 1.64
CA ASN A 383 -13.45 4.81 2.90
C ASN A 383 -14.96 4.71 3.03
N HIS A 384 -15.45 4.33 4.19
CA HIS A 384 -16.86 4.22 4.52
C HIS A 384 -17.26 5.33 5.48
N GLU A 385 -18.53 5.66 5.49
CA GLU A 385 -19.09 6.68 6.41
C GLU A 385 -18.77 6.40 7.89
N GLU A 386 -18.56 5.14 8.26
CA GLU A 386 -18.33 4.71 9.64
C GLU A 386 -16.82 4.67 10.01
N VAL A 387 -15.91 4.95 9.08
CA VAL A 387 -14.48 4.94 9.34
C VAL A 387 -14.07 6.25 10.01
N PRO A 388 -13.39 6.21 11.17
CA PRO A 388 -12.92 7.43 11.81
C PRO A 388 -11.93 8.17 10.91
N PRO A 389 -11.91 9.51 10.95
CA PRO A 389 -11.00 10.31 10.15
C PRO A 389 -9.54 10.00 10.50
N LYS A 390 -8.72 9.84 9.48
CA LYS A 390 -7.28 9.72 9.60
C LYS A 390 -6.66 11.11 9.50
N HIS A 391 -5.85 11.49 10.46
CA HIS A 391 -5.27 12.84 10.55
C HIS A 391 -3.77 12.89 10.33
N PHE A 392 -3.11 11.76 10.36
CA PHE A 392 -1.67 11.68 10.26
C PHE A 392 -1.27 10.64 9.22
N PHE A 393 -0.47 11.08 8.26
CA PHE A 393 -0.03 10.30 7.13
C PHE A 393 1.48 10.34 7.02
N TRP A 394 2.09 9.32 6.44
CA TRP A 394 3.51 9.29 6.13
C TRP A 394 3.78 8.47 4.88
N GLY A 395 4.75 8.90 4.11
CA GLY A 395 5.14 8.27 2.87
C GLY A 395 6.60 8.53 2.54
N ILE A 396 7.13 7.74 1.62
CA ILE A 396 8.48 7.89 1.10
C ILE A 396 8.55 9.01 0.06
N CYS A 397 9.71 9.63 -0.06
CA CYS A 397 9.99 10.59 -1.11
C CYS A 397 11.47 10.60 -1.48
N ALA A 398 11.78 11.20 -2.61
CA ALA A 398 13.13 11.52 -3.06
C ALA A 398 13.11 12.86 -3.83
N CYS A 399 14.25 13.52 -3.86
CA CYS A 399 14.41 14.76 -4.61
C CYS A 399 15.88 14.92 -5.01
N ASN A 400 16.24 14.40 -6.19
CA ASN A 400 17.57 14.50 -6.77
C ASN A 400 17.48 14.45 -8.31
N ASP A 401 18.62 14.51 -8.98
CA ASP A 401 18.67 14.49 -10.46
C ASP A 401 18.03 13.26 -11.09
N LYS A 402 17.99 12.13 -10.37
CA LYS A 402 17.53 10.83 -10.88
C LYS A 402 16.11 10.50 -10.48
N ILE A 403 15.64 11.00 -9.35
CA ILE A 403 14.33 10.66 -8.80
C ILE A 403 13.67 11.90 -8.22
N LYS A 404 12.40 12.09 -8.61
CA LYS A 404 11.53 13.14 -8.10
C LYS A 404 10.30 12.53 -7.44
N SER A 405 9.72 13.25 -6.51
CA SER A 405 8.49 12.83 -5.82
C SER A 405 7.44 13.91 -5.84
N GLN A 406 6.20 13.49 -5.96
CA GLN A 406 5.04 14.33 -5.70
C GLN A 406 4.35 13.86 -4.42
N ILE A 407 3.83 14.80 -3.66
CA ILE A 407 2.99 14.57 -2.48
C ILE A 407 1.59 15.08 -2.81
N MET A 408 0.59 14.30 -2.46
CA MET A 408 -0.81 14.60 -2.69
C MET A 408 -1.62 14.34 -1.43
N LEU A 409 -2.58 15.21 -1.14
CA LEU A 409 -3.59 14.97 -0.13
C LEU A 409 -4.91 15.56 -0.59
N GLN A 410 -5.96 14.78 -0.50
CA GLN A 410 -7.31 15.28 -0.71
C GLN A 410 -8.15 15.08 0.54
N GLN A 411 -8.73 16.19 1.02
CA GLN A 411 -9.76 16.17 2.04
C GLN A 411 -11.12 15.94 1.38
N TYR A 412 -11.99 15.17 2.03
CA TYR A 412 -13.31 14.87 1.50
C TYR A 412 -14.36 14.84 2.61
N LYS A 413 -15.60 15.05 2.21
CA LYS A 413 -16.76 15.05 3.08
C LYS A 413 -17.43 13.69 3.02
N VAL A 414 -17.52 13.01 4.15
CA VAL A 414 -18.20 11.72 4.28
C VAL A 414 -19.64 11.93 4.69
N PHE A 415 -19.88 12.84 5.63
CA PHE A 415 -21.22 13.14 6.14
C PHE A 415 -21.74 14.42 5.49
N PRO A 416 -22.98 14.44 4.98
CA PRO A 416 -23.56 15.62 4.33
C PRO A 416 -23.61 16.85 5.22
N ASP A 417 -23.75 16.66 6.53
CA ASP A 417 -23.94 17.74 7.51
C ASP A 417 -22.63 18.28 8.10
N VAL A 418 -21.49 17.66 7.77
CA VAL A 418 -20.17 18.11 8.25
C VAL A 418 -19.50 18.92 7.17
N ASP A 419 -19.26 20.20 7.43
CA ASP A 419 -18.47 21.03 6.53
C ASP A 419 -17.02 20.60 6.49
N ILE A 420 -16.43 20.64 5.31
CA ILE A 420 -14.98 20.43 5.14
C ILE A 420 -14.29 21.64 5.78
N ILE A 421 -13.70 21.43 6.95
CA ILE A 421 -12.86 22.44 7.58
C ILE A 421 -11.51 22.41 6.88
N ARG A 422 -11.28 23.35 5.98
CA ARG A 422 -10.01 23.50 5.25
C ARG A 422 -8.96 24.13 6.14
N THR A 423 -8.55 23.39 7.16
CA THR A 423 -7.43 23.83 8.00
C THR A 423 -6.11 23.58 7.27
N PRO A 424 -5.12 24.44 7.46
CA PRO A 424 -3.79 24.22 6.91
C PRO A 424 -3.23 22.86 7.31
N VAL A 425 -2.51 22.26 6.38
CA VAL A 425 -1.85 20.98 6.55
C VAL A 425 -0.39 21.21 6.87
N ILE A 426 0.13 20.54 7.88
CA ILE A 426 1.54 20.60 8.26
C ILE A 426 2.26 19.43 7.60
N ILE A 427 3.31 19.72 6.86
CA ILE A 427 4.16 18.71 6.21
C ILE A 427 5.56 18.81 6.81
N ARG A 428 6.11 17.68 7.22
CA ARG A 428 7.51 17.56 7.64
C ARG A 428 8.24 16.62 6.71
N LEU A 429 9.41 17.05 6.27
CA LEU A 429 10.31 16.26 5.44
C LEU A 429 11.50 15.81 6.30
N TYR A 430 11.77 14.52 6.31
CA TYR A 430 12.85 13.87 7.08
C TYR A 430 13.89 13.30 6.13
N THR A 431 15.15 13.32 6.58
CA THR A 431 16.29 12.76 5.84
C THR A 431 16.90 11.57 6.58
N SER A 432 17.58 10.69 5.83
CA SER A 432 18.33 9.56 6.41
C SER A 432 19.71 9.94 6.98
N ILE A 433 20.16 11.19 6.80
CA ILE A 433 21.50 11.63 7.19
C ILE A 433 21.53 12.45 8.49
N SER A 434 20.39 12.81 9.05
CA SER A 434 20.28 13.53 10.33
C SER A 434 18.91 13.35 10.96
N ASP A 435 18.77 13.72 12.24
CA ASP A 435 17.51 13.78 12.97
C ASP A 435 16.69 15.05 12.69
N LYS A 436 17.22 15.95 11.86
CA LYS A 436 16.54 17.18 11.49
C LYS A 436 15.41 16.92 10.51
N TYR A 437 14.47 17.84 10.49
CA TYR A 437 13.39 17.86 9.48
C TYR A 437 13.19 19.31 8.98
N LEU A 438 12.70 19.42 7.76
CA LEU A 438 12.11 20.65 7.24
C LEU A 438 10.60 20.61 7.50
N GLU A 439 10.00 21.78 7.76
CA GLU A 439 8.57 21.90 8.00
C GLU A 439 7.97 23.01 7.14
N THR A 440 6.82 22.73 6.56
CA THR A 440 6.01 23.74 5.87
C THR A 440 4.55 23.56 6.24
N THR A 441 3.79 24.65 6.12
CA THR A 441 2.34 24.66 6.32
C THR A 441 1.69 25.14 5.03
N ILE A 442 0.76 24.37 4.51
CA ILE A 442 0.17 24.62 3.20
C ILE A 442 -1.36 24.51 3.25
N ASN A 443 -2.03 25.23 2.37
CA ASN A 443 -3.46 25.04 2.16
C ASN A 443 -3.69 23.65 1.51
N PRO A 444 -4.60 22.82 2.03
CA PRO A 444 -4.86 21.48 1.46
C PRO A 444 -5.26 21.51 -0.03
N LEU A 445 -5.87 22.59 -0.51
CA LEU A 445 -6.18 22.73 -1.93
C LEU A 445 -4.94 22.83 -2.82
N GLU A 446 -3.81 23.25 -2.29
CA GLU A 446 -2.58 23.38 -3.06
C GLU A 446 -1.87 22.06 -3.31
N ILE A 447 -2.16 21.02 -2.51
CA ILE A 447 -1.56 19.68 -2.64
C ILE A 447 -2.53 18.59 -3.04
N ARG A 448 -3.78 18.91 -3.33
CA ARG A 448 -4.73 17.90 -3.81
C ARG A 448 -4.38 17.41 -5.22
N ASN A 449 -3.76 18.27 -6.01
CA ASN A 449 -3.09 17.91 -7.26
C ASN A 449 -1.61 17.82 -6.96
N GLY A 450 -0.96 16.77 -7.34
CA GLY A 450 0.42 16.48 -6.95
C GLY A 450 1.34 17.71 -6.98
N ARG A 451 2.11 17.88 -5.91
CA ARG A 451 3.14 18.91 -5.81
C ARG A 451 4.49 18.24 -5.63
N TYR A 452 5.45 18.65 -6.44
CA TYR A 452 6.81 18.16 -6.31
C TYR A 452 7.43 18.58 -4.97
N VAL A 453 8.23 17.71 -4.39
CA VAL A 453 8.85 17.94 -3.08
C VAL A 453 9.72 19.18 -3.06
N ASN A 454 10.43 19.52 -4.15
CA ASN A 454 11.20 20.75 -4.27
C ASN A 454 10.34 22.02 -4.40
N GLU A 455 9.09 21.93 -4.81
CA GLU A 455 8.16 23.05 -4.80
C GLU A 455 7.63 23.33 -3.38
N LEU A 456 7.53 22.29 -2.56
CA LEU A 456 7.13 22.40 -1.15
C LEU A 456 8.30 22.82 -0.24
N PHE A 457 9.49 22.34 -0.57
CA PHE A 457 10.73 22.56 0.18
C PHE A 457 11.86 22.86 -0.81
N PRO A 458 12.17 24.14 -1.06
CA PRO A 458 13.22 24.53 -2.01
C PRO A 458 14.60 23.92 -1.71
N GLU A 459 14.89 23.60 -0.45
CA GLU A 459 16.15 22.99 -0.04
C GLU A 459 16.12 21.43 -0.10
N ALA A 460 15.03 20.82 -0.57
CA ALA A 460 14.82 19.37 -0.48
C ALA A 460 15.93 18.55 -1.12
N GLU A 461 16.42 18.94 -2.27
CA GLU A 461 17.51 18.26 -2.97
C GLU A 461 18.77 18.16 -2.11
N LYS A 462 19.24 19.29 -1.60
CA LYS A 462 20.38 19.34 -0.69
C LYS A 462 20.14 18.62 0.63
N PHE A 463 18.89 18.69 1.13
CA PHE A 463 18.51 18.12 2.42
C PHE A 463 18.40 16.60 2.38
N LEU A 464 17.86 16.03 1.32
CA LEU A 464 17.69 14.59 1.14
C LEU A 464 18.95 13.91 0.57
N GLY A 465 19.73 14.62 -0.26
CA GLY A 465 20.85 14.05 -1.02
C GLY A 465 20.38 12.96 -1.99
N ASP A 466 21.24 11.97 -2.23
CA ASP A 466 20.96 10.88 -3.17
C ASP A 466 20.05 9.77 -2.60
N GLY A 467 19.67 9.86 -1.33
CA GLY A 467 18.89 8.84 -0.62
C GLY A 467 17.39 9.04 -0.70
N PHE A 468 16.65 8.07 -0.16
CA PHE A 468 15.23 8.24 0.11
C PHE A 468 15.04 8.93 1.45
N GLY A 469 14.14 9.91 1.43
CA GLY A 469 13.59 10.54 2.61
C GLY A 469 12.15 10.09 2.87
N TRP A 470 11.57 10.62 3.92
CA TRP A 470 10.16 10.41 4.25
C TRP A 470 9.51 11.74 4.60
N PHE A 471 8.23 11.82 4.35
CA PHE A 471 7.44 12.93 4.86
C PHE A 471 6.39 12.44 5.84
N THR A 472 6.01 13.32 6.76
CA THR A 472 4.78 13.17 7.54
C THR A 472 3.86 14.34 7.21
N LEU A 473 2.57 14.07 7.21
CA LEU A 473 1.55 15.04 6.88
C LEU A 473 0.47 14.98 7.96
N TYR A 474 0.12 16.13 8.51
CA TYR A 474 -0.92 16.27 9.52
C TYR A 474 -2.06 17.14 9.00
N SER A 475 -3.26 16.56 8.94
CA SER A 475 -4.50 17.20 8.51
C SER A 475 -5.53 17.15 9.64
N PRO A 476 -5.74 18.25 10.40
CA PRO A 476 -6.41 18.17 11.71
C PRO A 476 -7.91 18.04 11.69
N ALA A 477 -8.60 18.13 10.56
CA ALA A 477 -10.03 18.46 10.69
C ALA A 477 -11.03 17.67 9.85
N THR A 478 -10.61 16.76 8.97
CA THR A 478 -11.55 16.05 8.10
C THR A 478 -11.04 14.68 7.70
N HIS A 479 -11.89 13.88 7.06
CA HIS A 479 -11.44 12.73 6.32
C HIS A 479 -10.50 13.19 5.21
N ALA A 480 -9.38 12.53 5.10
CA ALA A 480 -8.39 12.79 4.07
C ALA A 480 -7.68 11.50 3.67
N GLU A 481 -7.19 11.47 2.45
CA GLU A 481 -6.26 10.45 1.94
C GLU A 481 -5.07 11.15 1.32
N ALA A 482 -3.91 10.54 1.51
CA ALA A 482 -2.67 11.06 0.96
C ALA A 482 -1.92 9.98 0.18
N TYR A 483 -1.14 10.44 -0.79
CA TYR A 483 -0.35 9.59 -1.68
C TYR A 483 1.02 10.20 -1.93
N SER A 484 1.95 9.36 -2.33
CA SER A 484 3.24 9.80 -2.85
C SER A 484 3.61 9.07 -4.12
N THR A 485 4.45 9.71 -4.94
CA THR A 485 5.03 9.09 -6.13
C THR A 485 6.54 9.11 -6.05
N LEU A 486 7.16 8.16 -6.76
CA LEU A 486 8.54 8.25 -7.20
C LEU A 486 8.55 8.22 -8.73
N GLU A 487 9.22 9.17 -9.35
CA GLU A 487 9.39 9.30 -10.80
C GLU A 487 10.88 9.35 -11.10
N ASN A 488 11.37 8.47 -11.99
CA ASN A 488 12.77 8.46 -12.37
C ASN A 488 13.06 9.35 -13.60
N GLU A 489 14.32 9.53 -13.92
CA GLU A 489 14.79 10.32 -15.05
C GLU A 489 14.31 9.83 -16.44
N PHE A 490 13.85 8.57 -16.54
CA PHE A 490 13.29 7.98 -17.76
C PHE A 490 11.76 8.12 -17.83
N GLY A 491 11.15 8.78 -16.86
CA GLY A 491 9.71 8.98 -16.79
C GLY A 491 8.92 7.78 -16.24
N SER A 492 9.59 6.73 -15.79
CA SER A 492 8.89 5.67 -15.04
C SER A 492 8.41 6.22 -13.71
N ILE A 493 7.15 5.99 -13.43
CA ILE A 493 6.48 6.50 -12.23
C ILE A 493 5.84 5.37 -11.46
N THR A 494 5.96 5.42 -10.16
CA THR A 494 5.25 4.54 -9.23
C THR A 494 4.53 5.37 -8.18
N MET A 495 3.43 4.86 -7.68
CA MET A 495 2.61 5.54 -6.69
C MET A 495 2.25 4.59 -5.55
N GLU A 496 2.16 5.15 -4.34
CA GLU A 496 1.72 4.41 -3.17
C GLU A 496 0.81 5.30 -2.31
N HIS A 497 -0.17 4.69 -1.68
CA HIS A 497 -0.94 5.39 -0.65
C HIS A 497 -0.11 5.52 0.63
N THR A 498 -0.33 6.58 1.37
CA THR A 498 0.36 6.80 2.64
C THR A 498 -0.16 5.90 3.75
N MET A 499 0.70 5.56 4.65
CA MET A 499 0.42 4.75 5.84
C MET A 499 -0.15 5.58 6.99
#